data_c240a628148b516fbfa36cc1662a7de0
#
_entry.id   c240a628148b516fbfa36cc1662a7de0
#
_cell.length_a   1.000
_cell.length_b   1.000
_cell.length_c   1.000
_cell.angle_alpha   90.00
_cell.angle_beta   90.00
_cell.angle_gamma   90.00
#
_symmetry.space_group_name_H-M   'P 1'
#
loop_
_entity.id
_entity.type
_entity.pdbx_description
1 polymer ?
#
loop_
_entity_poly.entity_id
_entity_poly.type
_entity_poly.pdbx_seq_one_letter_code
_entity_poly.pdbx_strand_id
1 'polypeptide(L)'
;MSYWLHPEAEVELGDAAVYYAEHASRSVAEAFLAEFERVRDLLVENQYRGPHGDFGLRVYHFDHFPYTLVYEPNDQLGPQIFAVAHQHRGPGYWSSRVDA
;
A
#
# COMPACT_ATOMS: atom_id res chain seq x y z
N MET A 1 -3.14 -9.14 -15.82
CA MET A 1 -2.75 -7.89 -15.20
C MET A 1 -2.10 -8.16 -13.87
N SER A 2 -0.98 -7.52 -13.59
CA SER A 2 -0.14 -7.88 -12.46
C SER A 2 0.27 -6.67 -11.64
N TYR A 3 0.79 -6.95 -10.49
CA TYR A 3 1.41 -5.97 -9.60
C TYR A 3 2.55 -6.67 -8.87
N TRP A 4 3.39 -5.87 -8.20
CA TRP A 4 4.45 -6.41 -7.37
C TRP A 4 4.34 -5.80 -5.97
N LEU A 5 4.46 -6.63 -4.97
CA LEU A 5 4.37 -6.21 -3.56
C LEU A 5 5.72 -6.51 -2.89
N HIS A 6 6.39 -5.45 -2.44
CA HIS A 6 7.66 -5.61 -1.73
C HIS A 6 7.45 -6.48 -0.48
N PRO A 7 8.38 -7.40 -0.16
CA PRO A 7 8.20 -8.28 1.00
C PRO A 7 7.90 -7.56 2.31
N GLU A 8 8.51 -6.40 2.54
CA GLU A 8 8.22 -5.64 3.75
C GLU A 8 6.87 -4.93 3.71
N ALA A 9 6.39 -4.58 2.52
CA ALA A 9 5.02 -4.08 2.37
C ALA A 9 4.00 -5.16 2.68
N GLU A 10 4.29 -6.40 2.29
CA GLU A 10 3.44 -7.55 2.63
C GLU A 10 3.37 -7.76 4.14
N VAL A 11 4.50 -7.64 4.83
CA VAL A 11 4.55 -7.72 6.30
C VAL A 11 3.72 -6.60 6.91
N GLU A 12 3.84 -5.37 6.42
CA GLU A 12 3.06 -4.23 6.90
C GLU A 12 1.57 -4.47 6.75
N LEU A 13 1.16 -5.01 5.62
CA LEU A 13 -0.24 -5.33 5.35
C LEU A 13 -0.76 -6.37 6.36
N GLY A 14 -0.01 -7.44 6.57
CA GLY A 14 -0.36 -8.49 7.52
C GLY A 14 -0.42 -8.00 8.94
N ASP A 15 0.57 -7.23 9.37
CA ASP A 15 0.63 -6.68 10.73
C ASP A 15 -0.55 -5.74 11.00
N ALA A 16 -0.92 -4.92 10.02
CA ALA A 16 -2.07 -4.03 10.16
C ALA A 16 -3.38 -4.82 10.28
N ALA A 17 -3.53 -5.87 9.47
CA ALA A 17 -4.73 -6.72 9.56
C ALA A 17 -4.83 -7.40 10.92
N VAL A 18 -3.71 -7.93 11.44
CA VAL A 18 -3.67 -8.54 12.78
C VAL A 18 -4.02 -7.52 13.86
N TYR A 19 -3.47 -6.32 13.76
CA TYR A 19 -3.78 -5.22 14.68
C TYR A 19 -5.29 -4.96 14.74
N TYR A 20 -5.94 -4.83 13.59
CA TYR A 20 -7.38 -4.60 13.56
C TYR A 20 -8.18 -5.78 14.10
N ALA A 21 -7.73 -7.02 13.83
CA ALA A 21 -8.41 -8.21 14.36
C ALA A 21 -8.33 -8.25 15.87
N GLU A 22 -7.20 -7.85 16.47
CA GLU A 22 -6.99 -7.88 17.91
C GLU A 22 -7.62 -6.71 18.65
N HIS A 23 -7.61 -5.51 18.05
CA HIS A 23 -8.00 -4.28 18.73
C HIS A 23 -9.38 -3.74 18.30
N ALA A 24 -9.95 -4.28 17.26
CA ALA A 24 -11.29 -3.89 16.79
C ALA A 24 -12.15 -5.14 16.62
N SER A 25 -12.10 -5.77 15.44
CA SER A 25 -12.85 -7.00 15.18
C SER A 25 -12.31 -7.68 13.94
N ARG A 26 -12.69 -8.95 13.77
CA ARG A 26 -12.40 -9.69 12.54
C ARG A 26 -13.00 -9.01 11.32
N SER A 27 -14.22 -8.49 11.44
CA SER A 27 -14.87 -7.81 10.31
C SER A 27 -14.12 -6.54 9.89
N VAL A 28 -13.55 -5.81 10.85
CA VAL A 28 -12.74 -4.63 10.54
C VAL A 28 -11.45 -5.03 9.83
N ALA A 29 -10.80 -6.11 10.30
CA ALA A 29 -9.61 -6.62 9.63
C ALA A 29 -9.91 -7.05 8.19
N GLU A 30 -11.03 -7.73 7.97
CA GLU A 30 -11.46 -8.13 6.63
C GLU A 30 -11.76 -6.93 5.75
N ALA A 31 -12.40 -5.89 6.31
CA ALA A 31 -12.67 -4.65 5.59
C ALA A 31 -11.38 -3.93 5.19
N PHE A 32 -10.37 -3.95 6.06
CA PHE A 32 -9.07 -3.36 5.75
C PHE A 32 -8.40 -4.10 4.58
N LEU A 33 -8.41 -5.42 4.59
CA LEU A 33 -7.83 -6.21 3.50
C LEU A 33 -8.60 -5.99 2.19
N ALA A 34 -9.92 -5.89 2.27
CA ALA A 34 -10.75 -5.60 1.10
C ALA A 34 -10.43 -4.20 0.53
N GLU A 35 -10.15 -3.24 1.40
CA GLU A 35 -9.77 -1.90 0.97
C GLU A 35 -8.40 -1.92 0.27
N PHE A 36 -7.44 -2.69 0.79
CA PHE A 36 -6.17 -2.88 0.08
C PHE A 36 -6.41 -3.44 -1.32
N GLU A 37 -7.23 -4.48 -1.43
CA GLU A 37 -7.52 -5.12 -2.72
C GLU A 37 -8.19 -4.16 -3.69
N ARG A 38 -9.11 -3.35 -3.19
CA ARG A 38 -9.79 -2.33 -4.00
C ARG A 38 -8.79 -1.32 -4.56
N VAL A 39 -7.91 -0.80 -3.71
CA VAL A 39 -6.90 0.19 -4.14
C VAL A 39 -5.91 -0.45 -5.10
N ARG A 40 -5.43 -1.66 -4.78
CA ARG A 40 -4.54 -2.39 -5.66
C ARG A 40 -5.15 -2.55 -7.06
N ASP A 41 -6.42 -2.95 -7.14
CA ASP A 41 -7.09 -3.16 -8.41
C ASP A 41 -7.25 -1.86 -9.20
N LEU A 42 -7.53 -0.75 -8.52
CA LEU A 42 -7.57 0.57 -9.16
C LEU A 42 -6.21 0.94 -9.77
N LEU A 43 -5.12 0.64 -9.05
CA LEU A 43 -3.78 0.93 -9.54
C LEU A 43 -3.35 0.00 -10.66
N VAL A 44 -3.77 -1.25 -10.63
CA VAL A 44 -3.53 -2.19 -11.75
C VAL A 44 -4.26 -1.71 -13.00
N GLU A 45 -5.48 -1.19 -12.85
CA GLU A 45 -6.26 -0.66 -13.96
C GLU A 45 -5.61 0.61 -14.54
N ASN A 46 -5.13 1.51 -13.68
CA ASN A 46 -4.43 2.72 -14.09
C ASN A 46 -3.40 3.12 -13.02
N GLN A 47 -2.17 2.70 -13.23
CA GLN A 47 -1.11 2.92 -12.25
C GLN A 47 -0.64 4.38 -12.16
N TYR A 48 -1.05 5.22 -13.09
CA TYR A 48 -0.72 6.64 -13.05
C TYR A 48 -1.77 7.46 -12.29
N ARG A 49 -2.75 6.81 -11.71
CA ARG A 49 -3.87 7.42 -11.00
C ARG A 49 -3.45 8.19 -9.73
N GLY A 50 -2.49 7.66 -8.98
CA GLY A 50 -2.06 8.27 -7.73
C GLY A 50 -1.19 9.50 -7.96
N PRO A 51 -1.32 10.54 -7.11
CA PRO A 51 -0.48 11.72 -7.20
C PRO A 51 0.98 11.41 -6.84
N HIS A 52 1.87 12.29 -7.27
CA HIS A 52 3.28 12.19 -6.91
C HIS A 52 3.48 12.45 -5.43
N GLY A 53 4.32 11.63 -4.81
CA GLY A 53 4.76 11.79 -3.44
C GLY A 53 6.27 12.00 -3.37
N ASP A 54 6.84 11.71 -2.21
CA ASP A 54 8.27 11.86 -1.99
C ASP A 54 9.08 10.80 -2.73
N PHE A 55 10.36 11.09 -3.00
CA PHE A 55 11.33 10.17 -3.61
C PHE A 55 10.95 9.72 -5.01
N GLY A 56 10.17 10.54 -5.74
CA GLY A 56 9.75 10.21 -7.10
C GLY A 56 8.69 9.11 -7.19
N LEU A 57 8.13 8.72 -6.07
CA LEU A 57 7.11 7.68 -6.01
C LEU A 57 5.72 8.29 -6.09
N ARG A 58 4.73 7.43 -6.28
CA ARG A 58 3.33 7.84 -6.22
C ARG A 58 2.70 7.29 -4.96
N VAL A 59 1.63 7.93 -4.51
CA VAL A 59 0.90 7.53 -3.31
C VAL A 59 -0.58 7.40 -3.62
N TYR A 60 -1.27 6.56 -2.86
CA TYR A 60 -2.72 6.44 -2.96
C TYR A 60 -3.27 6.12 -1.57
N HIS A 61 -4.13 7.01 -1.06
CA HIS A 61 -4.68 6.87 0.29
C HIS A 61 -5.86 5.91 0.30
N PHE A 62 -5.95 5.13 1.39
CA PHE A 62 -7.13 4.30 1.65
C PHE A 62 -8.29 5.18 2.08
N ASP A 63 -9.52 4.70 1.78
CA ASP A 63 -10.74 5.25 2.37
C ASP A 63 -10.94 4.58 3.73
N HIS A 64 -11.35 5.34 4.73
CA HIS A 64 -11.73 4.86 6.07
C HIS A 64 -10.61 4.26 6.92
N PHE A 65 -9.41 4.12 6.39
CA PHE A 65 -8.26 3.60 7.12
C PHE A 65 -7.08 4.55 6.95
N PRO A 66 -6.31 4.79 8.02
CA PRO A 66 -5.20 5.76 7.97
C PRO A 66 -3.95 5.16 7.33
N TYR A 67 -4.10 4.60 6.15
CA TYR A 67 -3.01 3.97 5.42
C TYR A 67 -2.89 4.52 4.01
N THR A 68 -1.70 4.42 3.46
CA THR A 68 -1.36 4.90 2.12
C THR A 68 -0.50 3.85 1.44
N LEU A 69 -0.83 3.52 0.19
CA LEU A 69 0.09 2.74 -0.64
C LEU A 69 1.12 3.68 -1.25
N VAL A 70 2.39 3.28 -1.15
CA VAL A 70 3.49 3.98 -1.79
C VAL A 70 3.99 3.06 -2.90
N TYR A 71 4.00 3.53 -4.14
CA TYR A 71 4.27 2.67 -5.28
C TYR A 71 4.95 3.42 -6.40
N GLU A 72 5.49 2.65 -7.35
CA GLU A 72 6.06 3.19 -8.57
C GLU A 72 5.42 2.48 -9.76
N PRO A 73 4.95 3.24 -10.77
CA PRO A 73 4.45 2.63 -12.00
C PRO A 73 5.57 1.89 -12.74
N ASN A 74 5.22 0.76 -13.33
CA ASN A 74 6.12 -0.01 -14.17
C ASN A 74 5.31 -0.62 -15.31
N ASP A 75 5.65 -0.27 -16.55
CA ASP A 75 4.85 -0.68 -17.71
C ASP A 75 4.91 -2.19 -17.97
N GLN A 76 5.94 -2.87 -17.49
CA GLN A 76 6.11 -4.30 -17.71
C GLN A 76 5.54 -5.13 -16.55
N LEU A 77 5.75 -4.68 -15.31
CA LEU A 77 5.41 -5.44 -14.11
C LEU A 77 4.09 -5.01 -13.47
N GLY A 78 3.54 -3.88 -13.91
CA GLY A 78 2.45 -3.24 -13.20
C GLY A 78 2.96 -2.45 -12.01
N PRO A 79 2.08 -1.87 -11.20
CA PRO A 79 2.52 -1.05 -10.08
C PRO A 79 3.37 -1.86 -9.10
N GLN A 80 4.52 -1.29 -8.73
CA GLN A 80 5.41 -1.88 -7.75
C GLN A 80 5.14 -1.21 -6.41
N ILE A 81 4.49 -1.94 -5.49
CA ILE A 81 4.08 -1.41 -4.18
C ILE A 81 5.23 -1.61 -3.19
N PHE A 82 5.81 -0.50 -2.72
CA PHE A 82 6.95 -0.52 -1.82
C PHE A 82 6.56 -0.43 -0.35
N ALA A 83 5.40 0.16 -0.03
CA ALA A 83 4.96 0.28 1.35
C ALA A 83 3.45 0.35 1.48
N VAL A 84 2.96 -0.22 2.58
CA VAL A 84 1.60 -0.02 3.10
C VAL A 84 1.82 0.79 4.37
N ALA A 85 1.78 2.12 4.25
CA ALA A 85 2.29 3.03 5.27
C ALA A 85 1.16 3.62 6.10
N HIS A 86 1.26 3.47 7.42
CA HIS A 86 0.37 4.18 8.34
C HIS A 86 0.69 5.68 8.26
N GLN A 87 -0.34 6.51 8.20
CA GLN A 87 -0.18 7.96 8.01
C GLN A 87 0.58 8.66 9.13
N HIS A 88 0.65 8.06 10.31
CA HIS A 88 1.39 8.62 11.45
C HIS A 88 2.84 8.16 11.50
N ARG A 89 3.26 7.27 10.62
CA ARG A 89 4.65 6.85 10.53
C ARG A 89 5.44 7.89 9.76
N GLY A 90 6.69 8.15 10.16
CA GLY A 90 7.52 9.17 9.54
C GLY A 90 7.69 8.97 8.04
N PRO A 91 7.75 10.06 7.25
CA PRO A 91 7.88 9.94 5.80
C PRO A 91 9.24 9.37 5.41
N GLY A 92 9.25 8.63 4.28
CA GLY A 92 10.49 8.16 3.68
C GLY A 92 11.15 6.95 4.33
N TYR A 93 10.52 6.33 5.33
CA TYR A 93 11.10 5.14 5.96
C TYR A 93 11.28 3.98 4.96
N TRP A 94 10.52 4.00 3.87
CA TRP A 94 10.57 2.98 2.81
C TRP A 94 11.63 3.26 1.76
N SER A 95 12.34 4.38 1.83
CA SER A 95 13.22 4.83 0.75
C SER A 95 14.30 3.80 0.39
N SER A 96 14.81 3.05 1.36
CA SER A 96 15.81 2.01 1.11
C SER A 96 15.26 0.84 0.28
N ARG A 97 13.95 0.68 0.22
CA ARG A 97 13.32 -0.42 -0.52
C ARG A 97 13.34 -0.18 -2.03
N VAL A 98 13.41 1.08 -2.44
CA VAL A 98 13.30 1.47 -3.85
C VAL A 98 14.58 1.10 -4.62
N ASP A 99 15.73 1.18 -3.97
CA ASP A 99 17.03 0.94 -4.58
C ASP A 99 17.52 -0.50 -4.40
N ALA A 100 16.72 -1.35 -3.82
CA ALA A 100 17.11 -2.73 -3.56
C ALA A 100 17.08 -3.60 -4.81
#